data_6dfb57048eaf122b320178f833ecd5c1
#
_entry.id   6dfb57048eaf122b320178f833ecd5c1
#
_cell.length_a   1.000
_cell.length_b   1.000
_cell.length_c   1.000
_cell.angle_alpha   90.00
_cell.angle_beta   90.00
_cell.angle_gamma   90.00
#
_symmetry.space_group_name_H-M   'P 1'
#
loop_
_entity.id
_entity.type
_entity.pdbx_description
1 polymer ?
#
loop_
_entity_poly.entity_id
_entity_poly.type
_entity_poly.pdbx_seq_one_letter_code
_entity_poly.pdbx_strand_id
1 'polypeptide(L)'
;MKILSAEFIISNTNVGLCPEDKIPEYAFIGRSNVGKSSLINAMFNKKKLAKTSSRPGKTELINHFLVNKNWYLVDLPGYGYAKAAKTKIKTFQKIIKSYFTHRKQLISAFVLIDIRHIPQKLDLNFMY
;
A
#
# COMPACT_ATOMS: atom_id res chain seq x y z
N MET A 1 -3.96 -2.01 -20.53
CA MET A 1 -2.51 -2.31 -20.45
C MET A 1 -2.31 -3.75 -20.06
N LYS A 2 -1.39 -4.43 -20.72
CA LYS A 2 -1.05 -5.81 -20.39
C LYS A 2 0.13 -5.83 -19.42
N ILE A 3 -0.01 -6.54 -18.31
CA ILE A 3 1.08 -6.70 -17.35
C ILE A 3 1.93 -7.90 -17.77
N LEU A 4 3.14 -7.64 -18.25
CA LEU A 4 4.06 -8.65 -18.72
C LEU A 4 5.03 -9.11 -17.64
N SER A 5 5.37 -8.21 -16.70
CA SER A 5 6.25 -8.54 -15.59
C SER A 5 5.88 -7.73 -14.36
N ALA A 6 6.13 -8.32 -13.20
CA ALA A 6 5.99 -7.65 -11.92
C ALA A 6 7.00 -8.28 -10.97
N GLU A 7 7.82 -7.44 -10.32
CA GLU A 7 8.84 -7.93 -9.41
C GLU A 7 8.91 -7.08 -8.15
N PHE A 8 9.09 -7.73 -7.02
CA PHE A 8 9.29 -7.06 -5.75
C PHE A 8 10.68 -6.40 -5.74
N ILE A 9 10.75 -5.12 -5.41
CA ILE A 9 12.01 -4.39 -5.38
C ILE A 9 12.49 -4.15 -3.96
N ILE A 10 11.68 -3.53 -3.12
CA ILE A 10 12.12 -3.15 -1.79
C ILE A 10 10.93 -2.96 -0.84
N SER A 11 11.21 -3.16 0.44
CA SER A 11 10.26 -2.96 1.53
C SER A 11 10.90 -2.04 2.57
N ASN A 12 10.23 -0.95 2.94
CA ASN A 12 10.79 0.07 3.84
C ASN A 12 9.75 0.67 4.77
N THR A 13 10.23 1.12 5.93
CA THR A 13 9.46 2.01 6.81
C THR A 13 9.85 3.46 6.62
N ASN A 14 10.94 3.72 5.89
CA ASN A 14 11.50 5.06 5.71
C ASN A 14 11.36 5.49 4.25
N VAL A 15 10.60 6.55 4.02
CA VAL A 15 10.39 7.11 2.68
C VAL A 15 11.70 7.49 2.00
N GLY A 16 12.70 7.94 2.77
CA GLY A 16 14.01 8.28 2.24
C GLY A 16 14.78 7.11 1.64
N LEU A 17 14.39 5.88 1.96
CA LEU A 17 15.01 4.66 1.42
C LEU A 17 14.22 4.06 0.25
N CYS A 18 13.12 4.68 -0.16
CA CYS A 18 12.37 4.27 -1.34
C CYS A 18 13.16 4.56 -2.61
N PRO A 19 12.86 3.89 -3.73
CA PRO A 19 13.61 4.10 -4.97
C PRO A 19 13.64 5.58 -5.39
N GLU A 20 14.82 6.08 -5.71
CA GLU A 20 15.02 7.48 -6.09
C GLU A 20 14.94 7.74 -7.60
N ASP A 21 14.69 6.69 -8.37
CA ASP A 21 14.51 6.85 -9.81
C ASP A 21 13.26 7.67 -10.13
N LYS A 22 13.16 8.14 -11.37
CA LYS A 22 12.04 8.99 -11.80
C LYS A 22 10.87 8.17 -12.34
N ILE A 23 10.76 6.91 -11.95
CA ILE A 23 9.69 6.04 -12.41
C ILE A 23 8.40 6.40 -11.66
N PRO A 24 7.26 6.55 -12.37
CA PRO A 24 6.01 6.92 -11.71
C PRO A 24 5.50 5.84 -10.76
N GLU A 25 4.86 6.29 -9.68
CA GLU A 25 4.31 5.43 -8.64
C GLU A 25 2.80 5.55 -8.59
N TYR A 26 2.14 4.41 -8.41
CA TYR A 26 0.71 4.32 -8.17
C TYR A 26 0.52 3.58 -6.85
N ALA A 27 0.03 4.27 -5.84
CA ALA A 27 -0.07 3.73 -4.49
C ALA A 27 -1.41 3.08 -4.24
N PHE A 28 -1.39 1.98 -3.50
CA PHE A 28 -2.58 1.28 -3.06
C PHE A 28 -2.63 1.29 -1.55
N ILE A 29 -3.76 1.71 -0.99
CA ILE A 29 -3.98 1.75 0.44
C ILE A 29 -5.41 1.33 0.74
N GLY A 30 -5.65 0.81 1.93
CA GLY A 30 -6.98 0.42 2.36
C GLY A 30 -6.97 -0.01 3.81
N ARG A 31 -8.15 -0.27 4.37
CA ARG A 31 -8.23 -0.82 5.72
C ARG A 31 -7.55 -2.18 5.77
N SER A 32 -7.02 -2.53 6.95
CA SER A 32 -6.48 -3.87 7.15
C SER A 32 -7.57 -4.92 6.83
N ASN A 33 -7.18 -6.00 6.18
CA ASN A 33 -8.05 -7.11 5.76
C ASN A 33 -9.09 -6.74 4.70
N VAL A 34 -8.91 -5.64 3.96
CA VAL A 34 -9.78 -5.31 2.82
C VAL A 34 -9.53 -6.18 1.60
N GLY A 35 -8.44 -6.95 1.61
CA GLY A 35 -8.05 -7.80 0.49
C GLY A 35 -7.05 -7.16 -0.47
N LYS A 36 -6.32 -6.15 -0.01
CA LYS A 36 -5.37 -5.40 -0.84
C LYS A 36 -4.28 -6.30 -1.43
N SER A 37 -3.62 -7.12 -0.61
CA SER A 37 -2.57 -8.02 -1.08
C SER A 37 -3.11 -9.07 -2.05
N SER A 38 -4.31 -9.58 -1.79
CA SER A 38 -4.95 -10.54 -2.70
C SER A 38 -5.25 -9.91 -4.05
N LEU A 39 -5.72 -8.66 -4.05
CA LEU A 39 -5.96 -7.91 -5.29
C LEU A 39 -4.66 -7.70 -6.06
N ILE A 40 -3.59 -7.30 -5.39
CA ILE A 40 -2.30 -7.07 -6.02
C ILE A 40 -1.78 -8.37 -6.66
N ASN A 41 -1.84 -9.48 -5.93
CA ASN A 41 -1.43 -10.77 -6.47
C ASN A 41 -2.26 -11.20 -7.68
N ALA A 42 -3.57 -10.93 -7.65
CA ALA A 42 -4.45 -11.23 -8.76
C ALA A 42 -4.14 -10.38 -9.99
N MET A 43 -3.88 -9.08 -9.79
CA MET A 43 -3.50 -8.18 -10.89
C MET A 43 -2.22 -8.63 -11.59
N PHE A 44 -1.27 -9.15 -10.84
CA PHE A 44 0.00 -9.60 -11.39
C PHE A 44 -0.02 -11.07 -11.82
N ASN A 45 -1.14 -11.76 -11.62
CA ASN A 45 -1.26 -13.19 -11.87
C ASN A 45 -0.17 -14.00 -11.14
N LYS A 46 0.10 -13.60 -9.89
CA LYS A 46 1.10 -14.26 -9.04
C LYS A 46 0.48 -14.53 -7.67
N LYS A 47 0.76 -15.72 -7.11
CA LYS A 47 0.10 -16.15 -5.87
C LYS A 47 0.68 -15.55 -4.60
N LYS A 48 1.96 -15.13 -4.61
CA LYS A 48 2.66 -14.72 -3.39
C LYS A 48 3.58 -13.53 -3.58
N LEU A 49 3.34 -12.70 -4.57
CA LEU A 49 4.18 -11.52 -4.78
C LEU A 49 3.99 -10.52 -3.62
N ALA A 50 2.76 -10.18 -3.31
CA ALA A 50 2.43 -9.40 -2.14
C ALA A 50 2.05 -10.35 -1.00
N LYS A 51 2.60 -10.11 0.18
CA LYS A 51 2.32 -10.94 1.34
C LYS A 51 0.90 -10.71 1.85
N THR A 52 0.11 -11.78 1.91
CA THR A 52 -1.17 -11.74 2.60
C THR A 52 -0.95 -12.11 4.06
N SER A 53 -1.59 -11.39 4.98
CA SER A 53 -1.55 -11.70 6.40
C SER A 53 -2.95 -11.72 6.97
N SER A 54 -3.28 -12.79 7.68
CA SER A 54 -4.51 -12.88 8.45
C SER A 54 -4.39 -12.20 9.82
N ARG A 55 -3.20 -11.75 10.19
CA ARG A 55 -2.96 -11.10 11.48
C ARG A 55 -2.94 -9.59 11.32
N PRO A 56 -3.96 -8.88 11.82
CA PRO A 56 -3.94 -7.41 11.83
C PRO A 56 -2.74 -6.91 12.65
N GLY A 57 -2.12 -5.84 12.20
CA GLY A 57 -1.03 -5.21 12.92
C GLY A 57 0.35 -5.81 12.71
N LYS A 58 0.48 -6.82 11.83
CA LYS A 58 1.79 -7.35 11.48
C LYS A 58 2.47 -6.42 10.49
N THR A 59 3.74 -6.22 10.69
CA THR A 59 4.70 -5.39 9.95
C THR A 59 4.13 -4.52 8.83
N GLU A 60 4.05 -3.24 9.10
CA GLU A 60 3.50 -2.26 8.18
C GLU A 60 4.62 -1.59 7.39
N LEU A 61 4.84 -2.07 6.18
CA LEU A 61 5.94 -1.59 5.33
C LEU A 61 5.39 -0.99 4.04
N ILE A 62 6.17 -0.07 3.48
CA ILE A 62 5.97 0.44 2.12
C ILE A 62 6.64 -0.54 1.18
N ASN A 63 5.86 -1.18 0.31
CA ASN A 63 6.38 -2.18 -0.61
C ASN A 63 6.32 -1.67 -2.04
N HIS A 64 7.46 -1.68 -2.73
CA HIS A 64 7.55 -1.29 -4.13
C HIS A 64 7.62 -2.50 -5.03
N PHE A 65 6.72 -2.58 -6.02
CA PHE A 65 6.72 -3.61 -7.06
C PHE A 65 6.91 -2.92 -8.40
N LEU A 66 7.95 -3.32 -9.13
CA LEU A 66 8.22 -2.77 -10.46
C LEU A 66 7.40 -3.54 -11.50
N VAL A 67 6.56 -2.83 -12.24
CA VAL A 67 5.65 -3.42 -13.22
C VAL A 67 6.10 -3.03 -14.62
N ASN A 68 6.25 -4.04 -15.48
CA ASN A 68 6.67 -3.86 -16.87
C ASN A 68 7.95 -3.01 -17.02
N LYS A 69 8.76 -2.97 -15.98
CA LYS A 69 10.00 -2.17 -15.89
C LYS A 69 9.81 -0.68 -16.11
N ASN A 70 8.58 -0.16 -16.04
CA ASN A 70 8.34 1.26 -16.30
C ASN A 70 7.40 1.98 -15.34
N TRP A 71 6.80 1.27 -14.36
CA TRP A 71 6.06 1.94 -13.29
C TRP A 71 6.07 1.08 -12.02
N TYR A 72 5.86 1.76 -10.86
CA TYR A 72 5.78 1.06 -9.58
C TYR A 72 4.33 1.00 -9.10
N LEU A 73 3.92 -0.19 -8.68
CA LEU A 73 2.80 -0.31 -7.77
C LEU A 73 3.38 -0.25 -6.35
N VAL A 74 2.87 0.68 -5.54
CA VAL A 74 3.34 0.85 -4.17
C VAL A 74 2.24 0.40 -3.22
N ASP A 75 2.52 -0.68 -2.51
CA ASP A 75 1.62 -1.23 -1.51
C ASP A 75 1.90 -0.55 -0.17
N LEU A 76 1.00 0.31 0.26
CA LEU A 76 1.14 1.06 1.50
C LEU A 76 0.54 0.27 2.68
N PRO A 77 1.01 0.55 3.91
CA PRO A 77 0.42 -0.07 5.11
C PRO A 77 -1.08 0.17 5.19
N GLY A 78 -1.81 -0.85 5.62
CA GLY A 78 -3.25 -0.72 5.84
C GLY A 78 -3.58 0.05 7.11
N TYR A 79 -4.77 0.67 7.15
CA TYR A 79 -5.23 1.40 8.32
C TYR A 79 -6.37 0.65 9.03
N GLY A 80 -6.80 1.16 10.20
CA GLY A 80 -8.01 0.68 10.87
C GLY A 80 -7.85 -0.61 11.66
N TYR A 81 -6.71 -0.82 12.28
CA TYR A 81 -6.52 -1.97 13.18
C TYR A 81 -7.26 -1.72 14.49
N ALA A 82 -8.37 -2.43 14.70
CA ALA A 82 -9.22 -2.23 15.87
C ALA A 82 -8.52 -2.50 17.19
N LYS A 83 -7.47 -3.32 17.20
CA LYS A 83 -6.73 -3.70 18.41
C LYS A 83 -5.26 -3.26 18.37
N ALA A 84 -4.93 -2.32 17.49
CA ALA A 84 -3.56 -1.85 17.39
C ALA A 84 -3.20 -0.95 18.58
N ALA A 85 -1.96 -1.08 19.07
CA ALA A 85 -1.45 -0.18 20.08
C ALA A 85 -1.37 1.24 19.52
N LYS A 86 -1.52 2.25 20.39
CA LYS A 86 -1.44 3.66 19.98
C LYS A 86 -0.14 3.99 19.26
N THR A 87 0.97 3.36 19.67
CA THR A 87 2.27 3.53 19.04
C THR A 87 2.28 3.08 17.57
N LYS A 88 1.59 1.98 17.26
CA LYS A 88 1.48 1.48 15.88
C LYS A 88 0.63 2.41 15.02
N ILE A 89 -0.43 2.97 15.58
CA ILE A 89 -1.29 3.93 14.88
C ILE A 89 -0.47 5.18 14.54
N LYS A 90 0.30 5.71 15.50
CA LYS A 90 1.16 6.87 15.27
C LYS A 90 2.23 6.59 14.21
N THR A 91 2.86 5.42 14.26
CA THR A 91 3.87 5.00 13.29
C THR A 91 3.27 4.94 11.90
N PHE A 92 2.08 4.33 11.76
CA PHE A 92 1.35 4.27 10.50
C PHE A 92 1.08 5.68 9.95
N GLN A 93 0.52 6.56 10.79
CA GLN A 93 0.20 7.93 10.38
C GLN A 93 1.44 8.68 9.91
N LYS A 94 2.57 8.51 10.61
CA LYS A 94 3.84 9.15 10.26
C LYS A 94 4.37 8.65 8.91
N ILE A 95 4.32 7.34 8.68
CA ILE A 95 4.77 6.75 7.42
C ILE A 95 3.91 7.25 6.26
N ILE A 96 2.60 7.22 6.40
CA ILE A 96 1.67 7.62 5.36
C ILE A 96 1.81 9.12 5.04
N LYS A 97 1.87 9.95 6.07
CA LYS A 97 2.04 11.39 5.89
C LYS A 97 3.36 11.70 5.17
N SER A 98 4.44 11.04 5.58
CA SER A 98 5.75 11.22 4.97
C SER A 98 5.75 10.79 3.50
N TYR A 99 5.12 9.64 3.20
CA TYR A 99 5.02 9.15 1.83
C TYR A 99 4.29 10.16 0.93
N PHE A 100 3.08 10.58 1.32
CA PHE A 100 2.29 11.51 0.51
C PHE A 100 2.92 12.89 0.41
N THR A 101 3.68 13.31 1.41
CA THR A 101 4.33 14.62 1.42
C THR A 101 5.59 14.66 0.56
N HIS A 102 6.39 13.59 0.59
CA HIS A 102 7.75 13.62 0.02
C HIS A 102 7.93 12.84 -1.28
N ARG A 103 6.97 12.01 -1.70
CA ARG A 103 7.14 11.22 -2.94
C ARG A 103 6.69 12.02 -4.16
N LYS A 104 7.65 12.62 -4.84
CA LYS A 104 7.40 13.40 -6.06
C LYS A 104 6.98 12.53 -7.25
N GLN A 105 7.34 11.25 -7.23
CA GLN A 105 7.02 10.29 -8.27
C GLN A 105 5.58 9.78 -8.22
N LEU A 106 4.88 10.04 -7.12
CA LEU A 106 3.52 9.58 -6.93
C LEU A 106 2.56 10.28 -7.89
N ILE A 107 1.89 9.48 -8.73
CA ILE A 107 0.92 9.99 -9.70
C ILE A 107 -0.49 9.92 -9.13
N SER A 108 -0.84 8.79 -8.51
CA SER A 108 -2.20 8.55 -8.03
C SER A 108 -2.19 7.58 -6.88
N ALA A 109 -3.18 7.70 -5.98
CA ALA A 109 -3.39 6.78 -4.89
C ALA A 109 -4.79 6.19 -4.99
N PHE A 110 -4.88 4.87 -4.86
CA PHE A 110 -6.14 4.13 -4.92
C PHE A 110 -6.49 3.66 -3.50
N VAL A 111 -7.63 4.13 -3.01
CA VAL A 111 -8.15 3.72 -1.69
C VAL A 111 -9.11 2.57 -1.90
N LEU A 112 -8.75 1.39 -1.38
CA LEU A 112 -9.57 0.20 -1.53
C LEU A 112 -10.64 0.14 -0.45
N ILE A 113 -11.87 -0.06 -0.88
CA ILE A 113 -13.03 -0.11 0.00
C ILE A 113 -13.75 -1.44 -0.24
N ASP A 114 -14.25 -2.05 0.83
CA ASP A 114 -15.03 -3.29 0.72
C ASP A 114 -16.43 -2.96 0.21
N ILE A 115 -16.75 -3.36 -1.02
CA ILE A 115 -18.03 -3.04 -1.66
C ILE A 115 -19.22 -3.75 -1.01
N ARG A 116 -18.99 -4.77 -0.17
CA ARG A 116 -20.06 -5.46 0.54
C ARG A 116 -20.66 -4.60 1.65
N HIS A 117 -20.02 -3.49 1.98
CA HIS A 117 -20.42 -2.60 3.06
C HIS A 117 -20.43 -1.16 2.57
N ILE A 118 -21.21 -0.31 3.25
CA ILE A 118 -21.10 1.13 3.09
C ILE A 118 -19.68 1.52 3.51
N PRO A 119 -19.02 2.47 2.80
CA PRO A 119 -17.70 2.93 3.23
C PRO A 119 -17.73 3.32 4.70
N GLN A 120 -16.83 2.75 5.48
CA GLN A 120 -16.79 3.01 6.91
C GLN A 120 -16.21 4.38 7.20
N LYS A 121 -16.49 4.90 8.38
CA LYS A 121 -16.00 6.21 8.82
C LYS A 121 -14.47 6.32 8.66
N LEU A 122 -13.73 5.24 8.93
CA LEU A 122 -12.27 5.23 8.76
C LEU A 122 -11.87 5.45 7.31
N ASP A 123 -12.58 4.86 6.34
CA ASP A 123 -12.32 5.05 4.92
C ASP A 123 -12.54 6.50 4.52
N LEU A 124 -13.66 7.07 4.95
CA LEU A 124 -14.01 8.45 4.66
C LEU A 124 -13.02 9.43 5.31
N ASN A 125 -12.64 9.17 6.56
CA ASN A 125 -11.66 10.01 7.26
C ASN A 125 -10.30 9.98 6.57
N PHE A 126 -9.91 8.84 6.02
CA PHE A 126 -8.65 8.75 5.27
C PHE A 126 -8.69 9.57 3.98
N MET A 127 -9.82 9.53 3.25
CA MET A 127 -9.96 10.22 1.96
C MET A 127 -10.03 11.75 2.11
N TYR A 128 -10.48 12.25 3.25
CA TYR A 128 -10.61 13.66 3.54
C TYR A 128 -9.62 14.11 4.62
#